data_e2911849ab347a40d7fe10bdb2558e4a
#
_entry.id   e2911849ab347a40d7fe10bdb2558e4a
#
_cell.length_a   1.000
_cell.length_b   1.000
_cell.length_c   1.000
_cell.angle_alpha   90.00
_cell.angle_beta   90.00
_cell.angle_gamma   90.00
#
_symmetry.space_group_name_H-M   'P 1'
#
loop_
_entity.id
_entity.type
_entity.pdbx_description
1 polymer ?
#
loop_
_entity_poly.entity_id
_entity_poly.type
_entity_poly.pdbx_seq_one_letter_code
_entity_poly.pdbx_strand_id
1 'polypeptide(L)'
;MYAQAARISIATETRLTAPPADTLPGRPARPQLLHHTAVARRSPATPEGRAVLIHAIAHIEFNAINLALDAIWRFAGMPETFYRDWLRVAAEEAKHFRLLRDHLRRQLHHDYGDFPAHQGLWSMCEKTADDIVARMALVPRTLEARGLDATP
;
A
#
# COMPACT_ATOMS: atom_id res chain seq x y z
N MET A 1 -6.90 -17.68 6.95
CA MET A 1 -5.68 -16.88 6.78
C MET A 1 -5.25 -16.19 8.08
N TYR A 2 -6.13 -15.58 8.86
CA TYR A 2 -5.81 -14.94 10.16
C TYR A 2 -5.25 -15.90 11.23
N ALA A 3 -5.74 -17.13 11.29
CA ALA A 3 -5.24 -18.12 12.27
C ALA A 3 -3.78 -18.57 12.02
N GLN A 4 -3.27 -18.39 10.83
CA GLN A 4 -1.91 -18.80 10.48
C GLN A 4 -0.88 -17.72 10.86
N ALA A 5 -1.24 -16.42 10.75
CA ALA A 5 -0.38 -15.32 11.19
C ALA A 5 -0.09 -15.36 12.70
N ALA A 6 -1.04 -15.85 13.51
CA ALA A 6 -0.88 -15.96 14.96
C ALA A 6 0.14 -17.01 15.43
N ARG A 7 0.60 -17.90 14.52
CA ARG A 7 1.56 -18.97 14.81
C ARG A 7 2.97 -18.68 14.33
N ILE A 8 3.19 -17.55 13.65
CA ILE A 8 4.52 -17.17 13.17
C ILE A 8 5.35 -16.69 14.36
N SER A 9 6.50 -17.33 14.60
CA SER A 9 7.51 -16.82 15.54
C SER A 9 8.24 -15.66 14.88
N ILE A 10 8.33 -14.54 15.59
CA ILE A 10 8.96 -13.32 15.10
C ILE A 10 10.30 -13.13 15.79
N ALA A 11 11.40 -13.20 15.03
CA ALA A 11 12.74 -12.89 15.52
C ALA A 11 13.01 -11.39 15.40
N THR A 12 12.64 -10.63 16.43
CA THR A 12 12.66 -9.15 16.42
C THR A 12 14.06 -8.55 16.27
N GLU A 13 15.09 -9.30 16.68
CA GLU A 13 16.50 -8.86 16.60
C GLU A 13 17.16 -9.18 15.24
N THR A 14 16.48 -9.90 14.36
CA THR A 14 17.03 -10.24 13.06
C THR A 14 17.07 -8.98 12.17
N ARG A 15 18.25 -8.61 11.74
CA ARG A 15 18.46 -7.59 10.70
C ARG A 15 18.53 -8.28 9.35
N LEU A 16 17.60 -7.94 8.48
CA LEU A 16 17.61 -8.43 7.11
C LEU A 16 18.57 -7.61 6.27
N THR A 17 19.29 -8.28 5.38
CA THR A 17 20.15 -7.59 4.40
C THR A 17 19.28 -6.76 3.47
N ALA A 18 19.62 -5.48 3.34
CA ALA A 18 18.91 -4.60 2.43
C ALA A 18 19.08 -5.09 0.97
N PRO A 19 18.02 -5.34 0.22
CA PRO A 19 18.14 -5.50 -1.23
C PRO A 19 18.61 -4.18 -1.84
N PRO A 20 19.13 -4.18 -3.08
CA PRO A 20 19.43 -2.95 -3.79
C PRO A 20 18.26 -1.99 -3.78
N ALA A 21 18.49 -0.71 -3.53
CA ALA A 21 17.44 0.30 -3.34
C ALA A 21 16.52 0.44 -4.56
N ASP A 22 17.03 0.16 -5.75
CA ASP A 22 16.28 0.18 -7.02
C ASP A 22 15.30 -0.99 -7.19
N THR A 23 15.40 -2.02 -6.34
CA THR A 23 14.49 -3.18 -6.35
C THR A 23 13.29 -3.02 -5.42
N LEU A 24 13.22 -1.93 -4.62
CA LEU A 24 12.15 -1.68 -3.67
C LEU A 24 11.16 -0.62 -4.16
N PRO A 25 9.87 -0.83 -3.88
CA PRO A 25 9.25 -2.10 -3.53
C PRO A 25 9.19 -3.03 -4.74
N GLY A 26 9.11 -4.33 -4.52
CA GLY A 26 8.85 -5.28 -5.61
C GLY A 26 7.52 -4.95 -6.29
N ARG A 27 7.56 -4.46 -7.52
CA ARG A 27 6.39 -3.99 -8.28
C ARG A 27 6.16 -4.83 -9.52
N PRO A 28 4.90 -5.08 -9.89
CA PRO A 28 4.58 -5.60 -11.21
C PRO A 28 4.94 -4.56 -12.29
N ALA A 29 5.10 -5.00 -13.53
CA ALA A 29 5.39 -4.11 -14.67
C ALA A 29 4.29 -3.06 -14.94
N ARG A 30 3.09 -3.28 -14.41
CA ARG A 30 1.95 -2.37 -14.46
C ARG A 30 1.37 -2.19 -13.06
N PRO A 31 0.74 -1.05 -12.75
CA PRO A 31 0.44 0.12 -13.60
C PRO A 31 1.68 0.93 -13.97
N GLN A 32 1.59 1.69 -15.08
CA GLN A 32 2.55 2.74 -15.38
C GLN A 32 2.47 3.81 -14.29
N LEU A 33 3.62 4.19 -13.72
CA LEU A 33 3.68 5.21 -12.69
C LEU A 33 4.00 6.57 -13.31
N LEU A 34 3.14 7.54 -13.05
CA LEU A 34 3.26 8.92 -13.52
C LEU A 34 3.42 9.88 -12.34
N HIS A 35 3.84 11.10 -12.62
CA HIS A 35 3.74 12.17 -11.64
C HIS A 35 2.26 12.45 -11.30
N HIS A 36 1.95 12.76 -10.05
CA HIS A 36 0.56 12.90 -9.59
C HIS A 36 -0.26 13.93 -10.40
N THR A 37 0.39 14.96 -10.96
CA THR A 37 -0.28 15.96 -11.82
C THR A 37 -0.57 15.45 -13.23
N ALA A 38 0.08 14.37 -13.66
CA ALA A 38 -0.10 13.77 -14.99
C ALA A 38 -1.16 12.66 -15.02
N VAL A 39 -1.66 12.24 -13.87
CA VAL A 39 -2.75 11.26 -13.79
C VAL A 39 -4.08 11.97 -14.09
N ALA A 40 -4.73 11.58 -15.18
CA ALA A 40 -6.00 12.17 -15.59
C ALA A 40 -7.10 11.89 -14.56
N ARG A 41 -7.82 12.94 -14.16
CA ARG A 41 -9.04 12.82 -13.36
C ARG A 41 -10.22 12.57 -14.28
N ARG A 42 -11.06 11.59 -13.93
CA ARG A 42 -12.30 11.28 -14.66
C ARG A 42 -13.47 11.33 -13.70
N SER A 43 -14.62 11.76 -14.19
CA SER A 43 -15.85 11.79 -13.39
C SER A 43 -16.30 10.37 -13.02
N PRO A 44 -16.53 10.07 -11.74
CA PRO A 44 -17.06 8.76 -11.32
C PRO A 44 -18.50 8.50 -11.76
N ALA A 45 -19.18 9.51 -12.34
CA ALA A 45 -20.51 9.34 -12.91
C ALA A 45 -20.54 8.39 -14.13
N THR A 46 -19.41 8.22 -14.83
CA THR A 46 -19.28 7.30 -15.95
C THR A 46 -18.75 5.93 -15.54
N PRO A 47 -19.08 4.84 -16.24
CA PRO A 47 -18.54 3.51 -15.94
C PRO A 47 -17.00 3.50 -15.96
N GLU A 48 -16.40 4.12 -16.97
CA GLU A 48 -14.94 4.21 -17.08
C GLU A 48 -14.31 5.07 -15.96
N GLY A 49 -14.97 6.18 -15.58
CA GLY A 49 -14.53 7.00 -14.46
C GLY A 49 -14.58 6.26 -13.12
N ARG A 50 -15.59 5.40 -12.93
CA ARG A 50 -15.65 4.49 -11.77
C ARG A 50 -14.51 3.48 -11.80
N ALA A 51 -14.20 2.90 -12.97
CA ALA A 51 -13.07 1.98 -13.10
C ALA A 51 -11.74 2.66 -12.75
N VAL A 52 -11.52 3.89 -13.23
CA VAL A 52 -10.32 4.68 -12.86
C VAL A 52 -10.25 4.95 -11.36
N LEU A 53 -11.38 5.31 -10.72
CA LEU A 53 -11.43 5.56 -9.29
C LEU A 53 -11.12 4.30 -8.47
N ILE A 54 -11.79 3.18 -8.76
CA ILE A 54 -11.56 1.91 -8.07
C ILE A 54 -10.13 1.42 -8.28
N HIS A 55 -9.58 1.59 -9.50
CA HIS A 55 -8.18 1.27 -9.77
C HIS A 55 -7.22 2.14 -8.92
N ALA A 56 -7.49 3.43 -8.78
CA ALA A 56 -6.68 4.32 -7.96
C ALA A 56 -6.71 3.91 -6.48
N ILE A 57 -7.89 3.53 -5.95
CA ILE A 57 -8.02 3.02 -4.59
C ILE A 57 -7.26 1.69 -4.46
N ALA A 58 -7.41 0.75 -5.40
CA ALA A 58 -6.65 -0.50 -5.40
C ALA A 58 -5.13 -0.26 -5.41
N HIS A 59 -4.66 0.80 -6.07
CA HIS A 59 -3.24 1.17 -6.04
C HIS A 59 -2.80 1.71 -4.67
N ILE A 60 -3.68 2.40 -3.95
CA ILE A 60 -3.43 2.81 -2.56
C ILE A 60 -3.25 1.57 -1.67
N GLU A 61 -4.19 0.61 -1.74
CA GLU A 61 -4.11 -0.64 -0.96
C GLU A 61 -2.85 -1.46 -1.29
N PHE A 62 -2.49 -1.54 -2.59
CA PHE A 62 -1.24 -2.20 -2.99
C PHE A 62 0.00 -1.55 -2.36
N ASN A 63 0.05 -0.22 -2.34
CA ASN A 63 1.13 0.49 -1.66
C ASN A 63 1.08 0.32 -0.14
N ALA A 64 -0.11 0.27 0.48
CA ALA A 64 -0.27 0.05 1.90
C ALA A 64 0.26 -1.33 2.33
N ILE A 65 0.08 -2.38 1.51
CA ILE A 65 0.72 -3.69 1.73
C ILE A 65 2.25 -3.53 1.78
N ASN A 66 2.82 -2.87 0.78
CA ASN A 66 4.27 -2.67 0.69
C ASN A 66 4.81 -1.83 1.85
N LEU A 67 4.08 -0.79 2.26
CA LEU A 67 4.41 0.06 3.41
C LEU A 67 4.44 -0.72 4.72
N ALA A 68 3.45 -1.59 4.95
CA ALA A 68 3.37 -2.43 6.13
C ALA A 68 4.52 -3.43 6.19
N LEU A 69 4.86 -4.05 5.06
CA LEU A 69 5.98 -4.98 4.96
C LEU A 69 7.34 -4.28 5.07
N ASP A 70 7.48 -3.07 4.50
CA ASP A 70 8.68 -2.25 4.65
C ASP A 70 8.91 -1.85 6.12
N ALA A 71 7.85 -1.50 6.86
CA ALA A 71 7.97 -1.18 8.28
C ALA A 71 8.53 -2.36 9.09
N ILE A 72 8.04 -3.58 8.84
CA ILE A 72 8.53 -4.81 9.48
C ILE A 72 9.99 -5.07 9.14
N TRP A 73 10.34 -4.92 7.89
CA TRP A 73 11.68 -5.23 7.40
C TRP A 73 12.71 -4.19 7.85
N ARG A 74 12.34 -2.91 7.83
CA ARG A 74 13.27 -1.79 8.02
C ARG A 74 13.59 -1.52 9.49
N PHE A 75 12.60 -1.63 10.37
CA PHE A 75 12.74 -1.24 11.77
C PHE A 75 12.95 -2.45 12.67
N ALA A 76 14.22 -2.89 12.81
CA ALA A 76 14.61 -3.96 13.72
C ALA A 76 14.60 -3.49 15.18
N GLY A 77 14.45 -4.43 16.13
CA GLY A 77 14.51 -4.15 17.57
C GLY A 77 13.21 -3.54 18.15
N MET A 78 12.12 -3.54 17.39
CA MET A 78 10.81 -3.11 17.88
C MET A 78 10.15 -4.23 18.72
N PRO A 79 9.19 -3.89 19.63
CA PRO A 79 8.43 -4.90 20.35
C PRO A 79 7.73 -5.88 19.39
N GLU A 80 7.57 -7.13 19.82
CA GLU A 80 6.91 -8.17 18.98
C GLU A 80 5.51 -7.75 18.52
N THR A 81 4.77 -7.02 19.36
CA THR A 81 3.44 -6.48 19.02
C THR A 81 3.47 -5.58 17.80
N PHE A 82 4.52 -4.77 17.62
CA PHE A 82 4.71 -3.93 16.43
C PHE A 82 4.70 -4.78 15.15
N TYR A 83 5.48 -5.85 15.12
CA TYR A 83 5.56 -6.71 13.94
C TYR A 83 4.25 -7.44 13.67
N ARG A 84 3.59 -7.92 14.73
CA ARG A 84 2.29 -8.61 14.62
C ARG A 84 1.20 -7.68 14.09
N ASP A 85 1.17 -6.45 14.55
CA ASP A 85 0.19 -5.46 14.12
C ASP A 85 0.42 -5.07 12.66
N TRP A 86 1.66 -4.83 12.24
CA TRP A 86 1.96 -4.55 10.85
C TRP A 86 1.72 -5.74 9.91
N LEU A 87 1.95 -6.98 10.35
CA LEU A 87 1.56 -8.17 9.59
C LEU A 87 0.04 -8.26 9.43
N ARG A 88 -0.71 -7.89 10.46
CA ARG A 88 -2.17 -7.83 10.39
C ARG A 88 -2.62 -6.77 9.39
N VAL A 89 -2.07 -5.57 9.46
CA VAL A 89 -2.34 -4.50 8.47
C VAL A 89 -2.05 -5.00 7.07
N ALA A 90 -0.87 -5.56 6.79
CA ALA A 90 -0.54 -6.08 5.47
C ALA A 90 -1.56 -7.12 4.96
N ALA A 91 -2.05 -7.99 5.85
CA ALA A 91 -3.06 -9.00 5.50
C ALA A 91 -4.44 -8.39 5.21
N GLU A 92 -4.83 -7.35 5.95
CA GLU A 92 -6.07 -6.61 5.75
C GLU A 92 -6.04 -5.84 4.42
N GLU A 93 -4.96 -5.12 4.14
CA GLU A 93 -4.78 -4.38 2.88
C GLU A 93 -4.70 -5.31 1.66
N ALA A 94 -4.09 -6.48 1.81
CA ALA A 94 -4.10 -7.51 0.77
C ALA A 94 -5.52 -8.05 0.50
N LYS A 95 -6.38 -8.09 1.50
CA LYS A 95 -7.80 -8.43 1.33
C LYS A 95 -8.55 -7.31 0.61
N HIS A 96 -8.36 -6.05 1.01
CA HIS A 96 -8.96 -4.89 0.36
C HIS A 96 -8.56 -4.80 -1.11
N PHE A 97 -7.28 -4.91 -1.40
CA PHE A 97 -6.76 -4.95 -2.78
C PHE A 97 -7.46 -6.03 -3.61
N ARG A 98 -7.59 -7.26 -3.09
CA ARG A 98 -8.27 -8.34 -3.82
C ARG A 98 -9.73 -8.03 -4.08
N LEU A 99 -10.45 -7.49 -3.10
CA LEU A 99 -11.86 -7.13 -3.27
C LEU A 99 -12.05 -6.08 -4.36
N LEU A 100 -11.21 -5.04 -4.36
CA LEU A 100 -11.25 -3.97 -5.37
C LEU A 100 -10.86 -4.49 -6.76
N ARG A 101 -9.83 -5.32 -6.85
CA ARG A 101 -9.42 -5.95 -8.11
C ARG A 101 -10.51 -6.88 -8.65
N ASP A 102 -11.14 -7.67 -7.80
CA ASP A 102 -12.25 -8.55 -8.19
C ASP A 102 -13.44 -7.74 -8.68
N HIS A 103 -13.75 -6.61 -8.05
CA HIS A 103 -14.79 -5.69 -8.50
C HIS A 103 -14.45 -5.07 -9.87
N LEU A 104 -13.21 -4.59 -10.06
CA LEU A 104 -12.73 -4.11 -11.36
C LEU A 104 -12.97 -5.15 -12.46
N ARG A 105 -12.58 -6.39 -12.22
CA ARG A 105 -12.66 -7.47 -13.21
C ARG A 105 -14.09 -7.88 -13.52
N ARG A 106 -14.92 -8.05 -12.48
CA ARG A 106 -16.26 -8.65 -12.62
C ARG A 106 -17.32 -7.63 -13.00
N GLN A 107 -17.20 -6.39 -12.52
CA GLN A 107 -18.25 -5.38 -12.67
C GLN A 107 -17.89 -4.29 -13.67
N LEU A 108 -16.59 -3.99 -13.81
CA LEU A 108 -16.14 -2.87 -14.62
C LEU A 108 -15.30 -3.30 -15.83
N HIS A 109 -15.05 -4.61 -16.00
CA HIS A 109 -14.34 -5.21 -17.14
C HIS A 109 -12.90 -4.66 -17.35
N HIS A 110 -12.26 -4.26 -16.25
CA HIS A 110 -10.88 -3.81 -16.19
C HIS A 110 -10.09 -4.62 -15.17
N ASP A 111 -8.75 -4.53 -15.18
CA ASP A 111 -7.91 -5.13 -14.14
C ASP A 111 -6.95 -4.09 -13.55
N TYR A 112 -6.36 -4.43 -12.43
CA TYR A 112 -5.28 -3.63 -11.85
C TYR A 112 -4.08 -3.61 -12.81
N GLY A 113 -3.65 -2.37 -13.14
CA GLY A 113 -2.61 -2.13 -14.13
C GLY A 113 -3.12 -1.54 -15.45
N ASP A 114 -4.44 -1.51 -15.70
CA ASP A 114 -5.00 -0.98 -16.94
C ASP A 114 -4.94 0.55 -17.02
N PHE A 115 -4.89 1.23 -15.87
CA PHE A 115 -4.79 2.68 -15.80
C PHE A 115 -3.47 3.10 -15.16
N PRO A 116 -2.95 4.30 -15.48
CA PRO A 116 -1.78 4.85 -14.79
C PRO A 116 -2.06 5.13 -13.32
N ALA A 117 -1.01 5.12 -12.49
CA ALA A 117 -1.05 5.45 -11.08
C ALA A 117 0.12 6.39 -10.70
N HIS A 118 0.24 6.78 -9.42
CA HIS A 118 1.34 7.64 -8.97
C HIS A 118 2.03 7.08 -7.72
N GLN A 119 3.29 7.50 -7.50
CA GLN A 119 4.13 6.97 -6.41
C GLN A 119 4.03 7.75 -5.09
N GLY A 120 3.06 8.64 -4.92
CA GLY A 120 3.04 9.58 -3.79
C GLY A 120 3.22 8.93 -2.42
N LEU A 121 2.58 7.79 -2.18
CA LEU A 121 2.68 7.01 -0.95
C LEU A 121 4.07 6.45 -0.72
N TRP A 122 4.63 5.80 -1.74
CA TRP A 122 5.96 5.22 -1.61
C TRP A 122 7.05 6.28 -1.42
N SER A 123 6.94 7.43 -2.07
CA SER A 123 7.86 8.54 -1.87
C SER A 123 7.88 9.07 -0.43
N MET A 124 6.75 9.00 0.31
CA MET A 124 6.74 9.30 1.74
C MET A 124 7.45 8.22 2.55
N CYS A 125 7.34 6.95 2.15
CA CYS A 125 8.04 5.84 2.76
C CYS A 125 9.57 6.00 2.64
N GLU A 126 10.05 6.37 1.47
CA GLU A 126 11.47 6.66 1.21
C GLU A 126 12.00 7.80 2.09
N LYS A 127 11.24 8.89 2.19
CA LYS A 127 11.62 10.05 3.02
C LYS A 127 11.66 9.77 4.52
N THR A 128 11.05 8.71 4.98
CA THR A 128 10.97 8.32 6.40
C THR A 128 11.70 7.00 6.66
N ALA A 129 12.64 6.64 5.79
CA ALA A 129 13.32 5.34 5.82
C ALA A 129 14.10 5.11 7.13
N ASP A 130 14.66 6.16 7.71
CA ASP A 130 15.57 6.07 8.85
C ASP A 130 14.92 6.53 10.17
N ASP A 131 13.65 6.95 10.15
CA ASP A 131 12.95 7.49 11.30
C ASP A 131 11.56 6.86 11.48
N ILE A 132 11.46 5.97 12.48
CA ILE A 132 10.20 5.29 12.81
C ILE A 132 9.12 6.26 13.28
N VAL A 133 9.47 7.33 13.99
CA VAL A 133 8.50 8.31 14.50
C VAL A 133 7.94 9.12 13.33
N ALA A 134 8.80 9.59 12.44
CA ALA A 134 8.39 10.28 11.21
C ALA A 134 7.54 9.34 10.32
N ARG A 135 7.93 8.04 10.21
CA ARG A 135 7.15 7.03 9.48
C ARG A 135 5.74 6.89 10.04
N MET A 136 5.59 6.74 11.34
CA MET A 136 4.29 6.58 12.00
C MET A 136 3.44 7.85 11.93
N ALA A 137 4.06 9.03 11.98
CA ALA A 137 3.35 10.31 11.88
C ALA A 137 2.87 10.61 10.46
N LEU A 138 3.73 10.41 9.45
CA LEU A 138 3.45 10.87 8.08
C LEU A 138 2.70 9.85 7.22
N VAL A 139 2.92 8.56 7.44
CA VAL A 139 2.37 7.54 6.54
C VAL A 139 0.96 7.13 6.95
N PRO A 140 0.70 6.45 8.09
CA PRO A 140 -0.66 6.03 8.39
C PRO A 140 -1.59 7.21 8.73
N ARG A 141 -1.18 8.14 9.61
CA ARG A 141 -2.07 9.20 10.09
C ARG A 141 -2.46 10.21 9.02
N THR A 142 -1.53 10.64 8.18
CA THR A 142 -1.81 11.61 7.12
C THR A 142 -2.69 11.02 6.03
N LEU A 143 -2.55 9.74 5.74
CA LEU A 143 -3.32 9.07 4.70
C LEU A 143 -4.75 8.78 5.14
N GLU A 144 -4.94 8.29 6.36
CA GLU A 144 -6.27 8.06 6.93
C GLU A 144 -7.04 9.37 7.11
N ALA A 145 -6.39 10.42 7.64
CA ALA A 145 -7.03 11.73 7.78
C ALA A 145 -7.49 12.29 6.43
N ARG A 146 -6.65 12.21 5.38
CA ARG A 146 -7.06 12.64 4.04
C ARG A 146 -8.17 11.79 3.43
N GLY A 147 -8.21 10.49 3.72
CA GLY A 147 -9.29 9.61 3.30
C GLY A 147 -10.62 10.01 3.92
N LEU A 148 -10.63 10.32 5.22
CA LEU A 148 -11.82 10.78 5.95
C LEU A 148 -12.30 12.14 5.44
N ASP A 149 -11.39 13.09 5.20
CA ASP A 149 -11.73 14.44 4.70
C ASP A 149 -12.23 14.42 3.25
N ALA A 150 -11.86 13.42 2.46
CA ALA A 150 -12.26 13.29 1.06
C ALA A 150 -13.55 12.47 0.86
N THR A 151 -14.09 11.88 1.93
CA THR A 151 -15.35 11.12 1.87
C THR A 151 -16.50 12.08 2.13
N PRO A 152 -17.46 12.23 1.18
CA PRO A 152 -18.63 13.10 1.36
C PRO A 152 -19.56 12.59 2.45
#